data_802190e2efff78dd570be6b4a37df0b5
#
_entry.id   802190e2efff78dd570be6b4a37df0b5
#
_cell.length_a   1.000
_cell.length_b   1.000
_cell.length_c   1.000
_cell.angle_alpha   90.00
_cell.angle_beta   90.00
_cell.angle_gamma   90.00
#
_symmetry.space_group_name_H-M   'P 1'
#
loop_
_entity.id
_entity.type
_entity.pdbx_description
1 polymer ?
#
loop_
_entity_poly.entity_id
_entity_poly.type
_entity_poly.pdbx_seq_one_letter_code
_entity_poly.pdbx_strand_id
1 'polypeptide(L)'
;GIDRVQGDYMGMLATVINGMAIQASLEKHGMFTRLMTAVKIEAVCEPMIRRRAIRHLEKGRIIILSAGTGNPYFTTDSAAALRAIEIEADVVLKGTRVDGVYTADPEKDPNATKFDFITFDDAYGKGLKVMDMTAFTLCKENKLPIIVFDMNKPGNFLKLAKGEPIGTLVK
;
A
#
# COMPACT_ATOMS: atom_id res chain seq x y z
N GLY A 1 -29.29 3.70 -5.57
CA GLY A 1 -27.90 3.99 -5.23
C GLY A 1 -26.97 3.70 -6.41
N ILE A 2 -25.73 4.11 -6.32
CA ILE A 2 -24.70 3.81 -7.32
C ILE A 2 -24.38 2.31 -7.22
N ASP A 3 -24.30 1.59 -8.33
CA ASP A 3 -23.89 0.19 -8.32
C ASP A 3 -22.40 0.04 -7.95
N ARG A 4 -22.00 -1.17 -7.53
CA ARG A 4 -20.66 -1.46 -7.02
C ARG A 4 -19.57 -1.16 -8.04
N VAL A 5 -19.77 -1.55 -9.30
CA VAL A 5 -18.78 -1.38 -10.37
C VAL A 5 -18.53 0.10 -10.61
N GLN A 6 -19.61 0.87 -10.73
CA GLN A 6 -19.54 2.33 -10.91
C GLN A 6 -18.85 3.00 -9.72
N GLY A 7 -19.21 2.60 -8.50
CA GLY A 7 -18.57 3.12 -7.28
C GLY A 7 -17.07 2.83 -7.22
N ASP A 8 -16.67 1.62 -7.60
CA ASP A 8 -15.26 1.23 -7.63
C ASP A 8 -14.48 2.05 -8.67
N TYR A 9 -15.04 2.30 -9.87
CA TYR A 9 -14.41 3.19 -10.85
C TYR A 9 -14.31 4.64 -10.35
N MET A 10 -15.32 5.16 -9.70
CA MET A 10 -15.25 6.50 -9.07
C MET A 10 -14.12 6.55 -8.03
N GLY A 11 -13.98 5.52 -7.20
CA GLY A 11 -12.87 5.39 -6.26
C GLY A 11 -11.50 5.35 -6.96
N MET A 12 -11.37 4.61 -8.05
CA MET A 12 -10.14 4.57 -8.84
C MET A 12 -9.77 5.96 -9.38
N LEU A 13 -10.74 6.68 -9.95
CA LEU A 13 -10.51 8.04 -10.46
C LEU A 13 -10.12 9.02 -9.34
N ALA A 14 -10.75 8.90 -8.16
CA ALA A 14 -10.38 9.70 -6.99
C ALA A 14 -8.91 9.48 -6.58
N THR A 15 -8.39 8.25 -6.67
CA THR A 15 -6.97 7.99 -6.41
C THR A 15 -6.04 8.63 -7.42
N VAL A 16 -6.48 8.84 -8.67
CA VAL A 16 -5.68 9.58 -9.68
C VAL A 16 -5.58 11.05 -9.28
N ILE A 17 -6.69 11.67 -8.85
CA ILE A 17 -6.68 13.05 -8.35
C ILE A 17 -5.72 13.18 -7.16
N ASN A 18 -5.79 12.25 -6.20
CA ASN A 18 -4.87 12.23 -5.06
C ASN A 18 -3.42 12.04 -5.50
N GLY A 19 -3.18 11.16 -6.47
CA GLY A 19 -1.86 10.91 -7.04
C GLY A 19 -1.24 12.16 -7.67
N MET A 20 -2.04 12.95 -8.40
CA MET A 20 -1.61 14.24 -8.96
C MET A 20 -1.20 15.23 -7.88
N ALA A 21 -1.97 15.32 -6.79
CA ALA A 21 -1.66 16.19 -5.66
C ALA A 21 -0.36 15.78 -4.96
N ILE A 22 -0.15 14.48 -4.75
CA ILE A 22 1.09 13.93 -4.19
C ILE A 22 2.27 14.23 -5.12
N GLN A 23 2.12 13.99 -6.43
CA GLN A 23 3.13 14.31 -7.43
C GLN A 23 3.55 15.78 -7.36
N ALA A 24 2.59 16.70 -7.43
CA ALA A 24 2.85 18.13 -7.37
C ALA A 24 3.57 18.53 -6.07
N SER A 25 3.16 17.93 -4.94
CA SER A 25 3.81 18.19 -3.64
C SER A 25 5.25 17.69 -3.60
N LEU A 26 5.52 16.49 -4.07
CA LEU A 26 6.88 15.91 -4.07
C LEU A 26 7.81 16.67 -5.04
N GLU A 27 7.31 17.02 -6.22
CA GLU A 27 8.09 17.76 -7.23
C GLU A 27 8.42 19.20 -6.77
N LYS A 28 7.52 19.84 -6.00
CA LYS A 28 7.81 21.12 -5.33
C LYS A 28 8.99 21.02 -4.36
N HIS A 29 9.25 19.84 -3.81
CA HIS A 29 10.39 19.58 -2.94
C HIS A 29 11.63 19.04 -3.68
N GLY A 30 11.65 19.14 -5.01
CA GLY A 30 12.78 18.73 -5.84
C GLY A 30 12.89 17.23 -6.11
N MET A 31 11.86 16.45 -5.78
CA MET A 31 11.85 15.01 -6.02
C MET A 31 11.38 14.69 -7.44
N PHE A 32 12.06 13.80 -8.13
CA PHE A 32 11.60 13.31 -9.43
C PHE A 32 10.55 12.23 -9.26
N THR A 33 9.37 12.46 -9.82
CA THR A 33 8.24 11.53 -9.68
C THR A 33 7.68 11.07 -11.02
N ARG A 34 6.88 10.00 -11.02
CA ARG A 34 6.02 9.58 -12.13
C ARG A 34 4.71 9.07 -11.60
N LEU A 35 3.61 9.67 -12.07
CA LEU A 35 2.27 9.19 -11.82
C LEU A 35 1.89 8.17 -12.89
N MET A 36 1.53 6.97 -12.46
CA MET A 36 1.12 5.88 -13.33
C MET A 36 -0.23 5.34 -12.89
N THR A 37 -1.07 4.94 -13.84
CA THR A 37 -2.44 4.51 -13.57
C THR A 37 -2.77 3.18 -14.23
N ALA A 38 -3.59 2.37 -13.55
CA ALA A 38 -4.11 1.12 -14.09
C ALA A 38 -5.26 1.34 -15.10
N VAL A 39 -5.97 2.46 -14.99
CA VAL A 39 -6.99 2.90 -15.97
C VAL A 39 -6.36 3.91 -16.92
N LYS A 40 -6.54 3.76 -18.22
CA LYS A 40 -5.91 4.64 -19.21
C LYS A 40 -6.48 6.06 -19.15
N ILE A 41 -5.64 7.02 -18.80
CA ILE A 41 -5.95 8.47 -18.78
C ILE A 41 -4.69 9.19 -19.32
N GLU A 42 -4.37 8.97 -20.58
CA GLU A 42 -3.09 9.35 -21.20
C GLU A 42 -2.82 10.86 -21.19
N ALA A 43 -3.87 11.68 -21.11
CA ALA A 43 -3.72 13.13 -21.00
C ALA A 43 -3.17 13.60 -19.64
N VAL A 44 -3.17 12.75 -18.62
CA VAL A 44 -2.90 13.14 -17.23
C VAL A 44 -1.72 12.36 -16.63
N CYS A 45 -1.59 11.06 -16.97
CA CYS A 45 -0.61 10.18 -16.35
C CYS A 45 -0.21 9.02 -17.27
N GLU A 46 0.91 8.40 -16.98
CA GLU A 46 1.39 7.25 -17.73
C GLU A 46 0.57 5.99 -17.42
N PRO A 47 0.33 5.10 -18.41
CA PRO A 47 -0.24 3.78 -18.10
C PRO A 47 0.76 2.96 -17.27
N MET A 48 0.23 2.20 -16.30
CA MET A 48 1.05 1.28 -15.50
C MET A 48 1.55 0.13 -16.42
N ILE A 49 2.82 0.17 -16.72
CA ILE A 49 3.54 -0.87 -17.45
C ILE A 49 4.74 -1.26 -16.60
N ARG A 50 4.82 -2.52 -16.16
CA ARG A 50 5.84 -3.03 -15.25
C ARG A 50 7.26 -2.59 -15.62
N ARG A 51 7.67 -2.77 -16.88
CA ARG A 51 9.01 -2.39 -17.34
C ARG A 51 9.28 -0.89 -17.25
N ARG A 52 8.28 -0.05 -17.46
CA ARG A 52 8.41 1.41 -17.30
C ARG A 52 8.54 1.78 -15.82
N ALA A 53 7.73 1.17 -14.96
CA ALA A 53 7.78 1.39 -13.51
C ALA A 53 9.17 1.06 -12.97
N ILE A 54 9.71 -0.12 -13.29
CA ILE A 54 11.08 -0.54 -12.91
C ILE A 54 12.11 0.46 -13.45
N ARG A 55 12.00 0.86 -14.73
CA ARG A 55 12.94 1.83 -15.31
C ARG A 55 12.90 3.20 -14.64
N HIS A 56 11.75 3.61 -14.10
CA HIS A 56 11.66 4.84 -13.31
C HIS A 56 12.35 4.67 -11.95
N LEU A 57 12.16 3.55 -11.27
CA LEU A 57 12.83 3.24 -10.00
C LEU A 57 14.35 3.17 -10.17
N GLU A 58 14.86 2.49 -11.22
CA GLU A 58 16.29 2.44 -11.54
C GLU A 58 16.92 3.83 -11.75
N LYS A 59 16.12 4.81 -12.17
CA LYS A 59 16.55 6.21 -12.32
C LYS A 59 16.40 7.03 -11.02
N GLY A 60 16.12 6.39 -9.89
CA GLY A 60 15.93 7.05 -8.60
C GLY A 60 14.66 7.89 -8.51
N ARG A 61 13.64 7.59 -9.31
CA ARG A 61 12.36 8.29 -9.28
C ARG A 61 11.39 7.64 -8.32
N ILE A 62 10.54 8.44 -7.72
CA ILE A 62 9.37 7.96 -6.98
C ILE A 62 8.26 7.69 -8.00
N ILE A 63 7.70 6.50 -7.99
CA ILE A 63 6.50 6.19 -8.77
C ILE A 63 5.26 6.26 -7.88
N ILE A 64 4.20 6.85 -8.38
CA ILE A 64 2.90 6.95 -7.73
C ILE A 64 1.95 6.10 -8.55
N LEU A 65 1.44 5.02 -7.95
CA LEU A 65 0.58 4.06 -8.64
C LEU A 65 -0.88 4.31 -8.23
N SER A 66 -1.70 4.75 -9.18
CA SER A 66 -3.10 5.11 -8.95
C SER A 66 -4.05 4.18 -9.70
N ALA A 67 -5.35 4.30 -9.41
CA ALA A 67 -6.43 3.48 -9.94
C ALA A 67 -6.35 1.99 -9.58
N GLY A 68 -5.67 1.66 -8.48
CA GLY A 68 -5.68 0.32 -7.92
C GLY A 68 -5.20 -0.76 -8.88
N THR A 69 -5.99 -1.82 -9.04
CA THR A 69 -5.76 -2.89 -10.04
C THR A 69 -6.27 -2.51 -11.43
N GLY A 70 -7.11 -1.48 -11.56
CA GLY A 70 -7.86 -1.15 -12.76
C GLY A 70 -9.14 -1.97 -12.93
N ASN A 71 -9.43 -2.87 -12.00
CA ASN A 71 -10.61 -3.75 -12.02
C ASN A 71 -11.48 -3.53 -10.78
N PRO A 72 -12.81 -3.44 -10.94
CA PRO A 72 -13.74 -3.44 -9.82
C PRO A 72 -13.59 -4.68 -8.93
N TYR A 73 -14.13 -4.62 -7.73
CA TYR A 73 -14.13 -5.67 -6.70
C TYR A 73 -12.81 -5.91 -5.96
N PHE A 74 -11.70 -5.37 -6.41
CA PHE A 74 -10.42 -5.42 -5.70
C PHE A 74 -10.24 -4.22 -4.78
N THR A 75 -9.59 -4.45 -3.63
CA THR A 75 -9.28 -3.40 -2.68
C THR A 75 -7.95 -2.71 -3.00
N THR A 76 -7.67 -1.60 -2.32
CA THR A 76 -6.36 -0.93 -2.36
C THR A 76 -5.25 -1.83 -1.80
N ASP A 77 -5.55 -2.68 -0.80
CA ASP A 77 -4.60 -3.65 -0.26
C ASP A 77 -4.18 -4.66 -1.35
N SER A 78 -5.15 -5.23 -2.08
CA SER A 78 -4.88 -6.13 -3.21
C SER A 78 -4.05 -5.43 -4.30
N ALA A 79 -4.34 -4.17 -4.59
CA ALA A 79 -3.58 -3.40 -5.56
C ALA A 79 -2.13 -3.19 -5.08
N ALA A 80 -1.94 -2.82 -3.81
CA ALA A 80 -0.60 -2.60 -3.24
C ALA A 80 0.25 -3.87 -3.30
N ALA A 81 -0.31 -5.03 -2.90
CA ALA A 81 0.37 -6.32 -2.97
C ALA A 81 0.77 -6.67 -4.42
N LEU A 82 -0.18 -6.56 -5.37
CA LEU A 82 0.08 -6.84 -6.79
C LEU A 82 1.19 -5.94 -7.34
N ARG A 83 1.10 -4.64 -7.12
CA ARG A 83 2.10 -3.68 -7.63
C ARG A 83 3.47 -3.88 -6.99
N ALA A 84 3.53 -4.16 -5.70
CA ALA A 84 4.79 -4.44 -5.01
C ALA A 84 5.49 -5.68 -5.61
N ILE A 85 4.75 -6.76 -5.89
CA ILE A 85 5.29 -7.95 -6.54
C ILE A 85 5.76 -7.65 -7.98
N GLU A 86 4.95 -6.91 -8.75
CA GLU A 86 5.29 -6.57 -10.14
C GLU A 86 6.59 -5.75 -10.25
N ILE A 87 6.85 -4.87 -9.30
CA ILE A 87 8.06 -4.02 -9.29
C ILE A 87 9.20 -4.61 -8.46
N GLU A 88 9.05 -5.82 -7.95
CA GLU A 88 10.04 -6.53 -7.13
C GLU A 88 10.43 -5.73 -5.87
N ALA A 89 9.42 -5.19 -5.17
CA ALA A 89 9.64 -4.46 -3.93
C ALA A 89 10.10 -5.39 -2.79
N ASP A 90 10.96 -4.88 -1.91
CA ASP A 90 11.48 -5.64 -0.76
C ASP A 90 10.45 -5.76 0.37
N VAL A 91 9.49 -4.82 0.46
CA VAL A 91 8.51 -4.75 1.54
C VAL A 91 7.30 -3.91 1.14
N VAL A 92 6.14 -4.24 1.71
CA VAL A 92 4.94 -3.39 1.68
C VAL A 92 4.82 -2.64 3.00
N LEU A 93 4.79 -1.32 2.97
CA LEU A 93 4.50 -0.49 4.13
C LEU A 93 3.02 -0.15 4.15
N LYS A 94 2.27 -0.74 5.09
CA LYS A 94 0.84 -0.46 5.25
C LYS A 94 0.64 0.62 6.31
N GLY A 95 0.42 1.85 5.85
CA GLY A 95 0.04 2.97 6.71
C GLY A 95 -1.42 2.86 7.14
N THR A 96 -1.66 2.84 8.45
CA THR A 96 -2.99 2.71 9.06
C THR A 96 -3.21 3.76 10.15
N ARG A 97 -4.35 3.68 10.85
CA ARG A 97 -4.63 4.49 12.06
C ARG A 97 -4.10 3.86 13.34
N VAL A 98 -3.74 2.58 13.29
CA VAL A 98 -3.16 1.85 14.42
C VAL A 98 -1.67 1.60 14.18
N ASP A 99 -0.92 1.48 15.24
CA ASP A 99 0.54 1.43 15.20
C ASP A 99 1.11 0.01 14.99
N GLY A 100 0.26 -0.96 14.64
CA GLY A 100 0.68 -2.33 14.36
C GLY A 100 -0.47 -3.32 14.34
N VAL A 101 -0.12 -4.61 14.34
CA VAL A 101 -1.04 -5.74 14.46
C VAL A 101 -1.16 -6.12 15.93
N TYR A 102 -2.38 -6.35 16.40
CA TYR A 102 -2.71 -6.67 17.79
C TYR A 102 -3.39 -8.04 17.91
N THR A 103 -3.36 -8.60 19.11
CA THR A 103 -4.08 -9.85 19.44
C THR A 103 -5.60 -9.73 19.30
N ALA A 104 -6.13 -8.51 19.46
CA ALA A 104 -7.53 -8.13 19.26
C ALA A 104 -7.60 -6.66 18.82
N ASP A 105 -8.79 -6.15 18.54
CA ASP A 105 -8.98 -4.73 18.18
C ASP A 105 -8.66 -3.83 19.39
N PRO A 106 -7.58 -3.04 19.37
CA PRO A 106 -7.18 -2.23 20.52
C PRO A 106 -8.15 -1.09 20.86
N GLU A 107 -9.05 -0.73 19.93
CA GLU A 107 -10.11 0.25 20.18
C GLU A 107 -11.26 -0.37 20.99
N LYS A 108 -11.36 -1.70 21.05
CA LYS A 108 -12.44 -2.44 21.74
C LYS A 108 -11.96 -3.24 22.93
N ASP A 109 -10.74 -3.75 22.89
CA ASP A 109 -10.15 -4.57 23.95
C ASP A 109 -8.90 -3.88 24.52
N PRO A 110 -8.98 -3.34 25.75
CA PRO A 110 -7.85 -2.70 26.39
C PRO A 110 -6.71 -3.65 26.76
N ASN A 111 -6.95 -4.98 26.71
CA ASN A 111 -5.92 -6.00 26.95
C ASN A 111 -5.23 -6.46 25.66
N ALA A 112 -5.62 -5.90 24.50
CA ALA A 112 -4.98 -6.22 23.24
C ALA A 112 -3.49 -5.87 23.28
N THR A 113 -2.65 -6.84 22.99
CA THR A 113 -1.19 -6.67 22.92
C THR A 113 -0.71 -6.60 21.50
N LYS A 114 0.20 -5.66 21.24
CA LYS A 114 0.80 -5.47 19.92
C LYS A 114 1.88 -6.52 19.68
N PHE A 115 1.96 -7.00 18.44
CA PHE A 115 3.08 -7.79 17.97
C PHE A 115 4.16 -6.86 17.37
N ASP A 116 5.42 -7.07 17.73
CA ASP A 116 6.54 -6.47 17.01
C ASP A 116 6.83 -7.25 15.72
N PHE A 117 6.65 -8.59 15.79
CA PHE A 117 6.79 -9.52 14.68
C PHE A 117 5.72 -10.61 14.77
N ILE A 118 5.23 -11.05 13.61
CA ILE A 118 4.34 -12.21 13.50
C ILE A 118 4.53 -12.86 12.14
N THR A 119 4.44 -14.19 12.08
CA THR A 119 4.47 -14.91 10.82
C THR A 119 3.14 -14.80 10.07
N PHE A 120 3.15 -14.97 8.74
CA PHE A 120 1.91 -15.06 7.97
C PHE A 120 1.00 -16.18 8.47
N ASP A 121 1.58 -17.34 8.82
CA ASP A 121 0.83 -18.50 9.30
C ASP A 121 0.16 -18.25 10.65
N ASP A 122 0.89 -17.64 11.59
CA ASP A 122 0.33 -17.27 12.90
C ASP A 122 -0.76 -16.18 12.78
N ALA A 123 -0.53 -15.18 11.93
CA ALA A 123 -1.52 -14.14 11.69
C ALA A 123 -2.82 -14.72 11.10
N TYR A 124 -2.69 -15.63 10.14
CA TYR A 124 -3.82 -16.34 9.55
C TYR A 124 -4.52 -17.26 10.57
N GLY A 125 -3.75 -18.10 11.29
CA GLY A 125 -4.27 -19.03 12.27
C GLY A 125 -4.99 -18.37 13.45
N LYS A 126 -4.56 -17.16 13.81
CA LYS A 126 -5.21 -16.32 14.83
C LYS A 126 -6.36 -15.46 14.29
N GLY A 127 -6.64 -15.50 12.99
CA GLY A 127 -7.69 -14.70 12.36
C GLY A 127 -7.46 -13.19 12.41
N LEU A 128 -6.19 -12.75 12.46
CA LEU A 128 -5.85 -11.34 12.57
C LEU A 128 -6.05 -10.61 11.23
N LYS A 129 -6.65 -9.43 11.30
CA LYS A 129 -6.95 -8.61 10.11
C LYS A 129 -5.78 -7.68 9.79
N VAL A 130 -4.77 -8.18 9.08
CA VAL A 130 -3.65 -7.36 8.59
C VAL A 130 -4.07 -6.57 7.35
N MET A 131 -4.68 -7.25 6.39
CA MET A 131 -5.24 -6.70 5.16
C MET A 131 -6.34 -7.65 4.63
N ASP A 132 -6.95 -7.36 3.48
CA ASP A 132 -7.88 -8.32 2.90
C ASP A 132 -7.18 -9.63 2.51
N MET A 133 -7.96 -10.72 2.43
CA MET A 133 -7.41 -12.06 2.24
C MET A 133 -6.68 -12.21 0.90
N THR A 134 -7.13 -11.56 -0.16
CA THR A 134 -6.47 -11.60 -1.47
C THR A 134 -5.06 -11.00 -1.40
N ALA A 135 -4.94 -9.81 -0.82
CA ALA A 135 -3.66 -9.14 -0.61
C ALA A 135 -2.74 -9.93 0.30
N PHE A 136 -3.28 -10.45 1.40
CA PHE A 136 -2.54 -11.25 2.37
C PHE A 136 -1.95 -12.51 1.74
N THR A 137 -2.76 -13.25 0.98
CA THR A 137 -2.33 -14.46 0.27
C THR A 137 -1.26 -14.15 -0.77
N LEU A 138 -1.44 -13.08 -1.56
CA LEU A 138 -0.44 -12.64 -2.53
C LEU A 138 0.92 -12.35 -1.86
N CYS A 139 0.93 -11.63 -0.75
CA CYS A 139 2.16 -11.32 -0.02
C CYS A 139 2.79 -12.60 0.55
N LYS A 140 2.00 -13.49 1.17
CA LYS A 140 2.48 -14.75 1.74
C LYS A 140 3.13 -15.64 0.67
N GLU A 141 2.44 -15.91 -0.44
CA GLU A 141 2.92 -16.80 -1.51
C GLU A 141 4.19 -16.27 -2.18
N ASN A 142 4.33 -14.96 -2.29
CA ASN A 142 5.52 -14.32 -2.87
C ASN A 142 6.60 -13.95 -1.84
N LYS A 143 6.41 -14.34 -0.56
CA LYS A 143 7.34 -14.03 0.55
C LYS A 143 7.65 -12.53 0.67
N LEU A 144 6.67 -11.69 0.38
CA LEU A 144 6.77 -10.25 0.44
C LEU A 144 6.38 -9.76 1.84
N PRO A 145 7.30 -9.26 2.65
CA PRO A 145 7.01 -8.80 4.00
C PRO A 145 6.06 -7.60 4.01
N ILE A 146 5.28 -7.48 5.08
CA ILE A 146 4.40 -6.34 5.31
C ILE A 146 4.80 -5.69 6.64
N ILE A 147 4.93 -4.36 6.67
CA ILE A 147 5.06 -3.60 7.91
C ILE A 147 3.80 -2.76 8.09
N VAL A 148 3.07 -3.02 9.17
CA VAL A 148 1.87 -2.25 9.55
C VAL A 148 2.27 -1.19 10.56
N PHE A 149 1.97 0.08 10.28
CA PHE A 149 2.37 1.20 11.14
C PHE A 149 1.32 2.33 11.16
N ASP A 150 1.36 3.17 12.19
CA ASP A 150 0.54 4.37 12.26
C ASP A 150 1.12 5.48 11.38
N MET A 151 0.41 5.79 10.28
CA MET A 151 0.80 6.84 9.35
C MET A 151 0.41 8.25 9.80
N ASN A 152 -0.49 8.37 10.77
CA ASN A 152 -0.94 9.68 11.28
C ASN A 152 0.07 10.30 12.25
N LYS A 153 0.95 9.48 12.82
CA LYS A 153 1.99 9.96 13.74
C LYS A 153 3.14 10.58 12.93
N PRO A 154 3.36 11.92 13.04
CA PRO A 154 4.42 12.60 12.31
C PRO A 154 5.79 11.94 12.50
N GLY A 155 6.51 11.77 11.40
CA GLY A 155 7.85 11.20 11.40
C GLY A 155 7.92 9.68 11.31
N ASN A 156 6.83 8.92 11.52
CA ASN A 156 6.87 7.46 11.46
C ASN A 156 7.31 6.93 10.11
N PHE A 157 6.81 7.50 9.01
CA PHE A 157 7.24 7.10 7.68
C PHE A 157 8.75 7.32 7.48
N LEU A 158 9.29 8.47 7.95
CA LEU A 158 10.72 8.76 7.87
C LEU A 158 11.55 7.77 8.70
N LYS A 159 11.08 7.40 9.88
CA LYS A 159 11.73 6.40 10.74
C LYS A 159 11.80 5.05 10.03
N LEU A 160 10.69 4.57 9.47
CA LEU A 160 10.67 3.34 8.67
C LEU A 160 11.63 3.40 7.48
N ALA A 161 11.64 4.50 6.75
CA ALA A 161 12.58 4.70 5.63
C ALA A 161 14.05 4.67 6.05
N LYS A 162 14.35 4.98 7.32
CA LYS A 162 15.68 4.86 7.93
C LYS A 162 15.96 3.49 8.54
N GLY A 163 15.01 2.55 8.48
CA GLY A 163 15.16 1.21 9.02
C GLY A 163 14.92 1.10 10.54
N GLU A 164 14.32 2.13 11.17
CA GLU A 164 13.96 2.04 12.59
C GLU A 164 12.82 1.02 12.78
N PRO A 165 12.88 0.16 13.81
CA PRO A 165 11.89 -0.87 14.06
C PRO A 165 10.63 -0.26 14.69
N ILE A 166 9.70 0.19 13.85
CA ILE A 166 8.38 0.64 14.29
C ILE A 166 7.27 -0.13 13.58
N GLY A 167 6.13 -0.24 14.25
CA GLY A 167 5.00 -1.01 13.70
C GLY A 167 5.10 -2.50 14.03
N THR A 168 4.46 -3.32 13.20
CA THR A 168 4.52 -4.79 13.25
C THR A 168 5.03 -5.32 11.92
N LEU A 169 6.09 -6.12 11.95
CA LEU A 169 6.56 -6.86 10.79
C LEU A 169 5.78 -8.19 10.66
N VAL A 170 5.16 -8.41 9.50
CA VAL A 170 4.51 -9.67 9.11
C VAL A 170 5.36 -10.32 8.01
N LYS A 171 5.86 -11.55 8.26
CA LYS A 171 6.78 -12.21 7.34
C LYS A 171 6.61 -13.74 7.36
#